data_430d7447e35f5007c8ff59d0e5c0fa06
#
_entry.id   430d7447e35f5007c8ff59d0e5c0fa06
#
_cell.length_a   1.000
_cell.length_b   1.000
_cell.length_c   1.000
_cell.angle_alpha   90.00
_cell.angle_beta   90.00
_cell.angle_gamma   90.00
#
_symmetry.space_group_name_H-M   'P 1'
#
loop_
_entity.id
_entity.type
_entity.pdbx_description
1 polymer ?
#
loop_
_entity_poly.entity_id
_entity_poly.type
_entity_poly.pdbx_seq_one_letter_code
_entity_poly.pdbx_strand_id
1 'polypeptide(L)'
;MKTIVVTDIHGCLEELESVLAQAGFDSEADKLICLGDLMDRGPYSFGVFDRFRSLKRKMGERCIMILGNHDDMMMNSFYDPVVYARWMRNQGQTTLDSFEEHHCDLEKQLRWFYEMCPYYENEDAIFVHAGLVHEKPEENSLHDLIWDREMAHGRQYDGKLVIFGHTETEEVTYRSPDSTKLQLLPGETYELPKQGCINMDTGCVYGQKLSALVIENGTIRVYQESHGLSLIHI
;
A
#
# COMPACT_ATOMS: atom_id res chain seq x y z
N MET A 1 -20.60 3.30 5.87
CA MET A 1 -19.36 3.67 5.15
C MET A 1 -18.33 2.61 5.47
N LYS A 2 -17.84 1.92 4.46
CA LYS A 2 -16.74 0.96 4.64
C LYS A 2 -15.40 1.64 4.33
N THR A 3 -14.34 1.11 4.89
CA THR A 3 -12.96 1.50 4.59
C THR A 3 -12.31 0.37 3.81
N ILE A 4 -11.73 0.69 2.66
CA ILE A 4 -10.96 -0.25 1.85
C ILE A 4 -9.50 0.14 1.97
N VAL A 5 -8.63 -0.82 2.24
CA VAL A 5 -7.18 -0.64 2.38
C VAL A 5 -6.48 -1.47 1.32
N VAL A 6 -5.53 -0.86 0.61
CA VAL A 6 -4.65 -1.51 -0.38
C VAL A 6 -3.21 -1.09 -0.14
N THR A 7 -2.24 -1.88 -0.60
CA THR A 7 -0.81 -1.58 -0.42
C THR A 7 0.03 -2.17 -1.54
N ASP A 8 1.27 -1.67 -1.70
CA ASP A 8 2.32 -2.26 -2.54
C ASP A 8 1.82 -2.63 -3.95
N ILE A 9 1.18 -1.64 -4.59
CA ILE A 9 0.53 -1.81 -5.89
C ILE A 9 1.57 -1.95 -7.00
N HIS A 10 2.67 -1.17 -6.92
CA HIS A 10 3.81 -1.27 -7.82
C HIS A 10 3.40 -1.38 -9.31
N GLY A 11 2.55 -0.48 -9.79
CA GLY A 11 2.12 -0.47 -11.18
C GLY A 11 1.21 -1.64 -11.60
N CYS A 12 0.70 -2.46 -10.69
CA CYS A 12 -0.25 -3.54 -10.96
C CYS A 12 -1.69 -2.98 -11.04
N LEU A 13 -1.97 -2.23 -12.10
CA LEU A 13 -3.24 -1.50 -12.26
C LEU A 13 -4.45 -2.44 -12.43
N GLU A 14 -4.30 -3.50 -13.20
CA GLU A 14 -5.40 -4.43 -13.49
C GLU A 14 -5.85 -5.14 -12.20
N GLU A 15 -4.90 -5.57 -11.38
CA GLU A 15 -5.15 -6.20 -10.10
C GLU A 15 -5.78 -5.22 -9.11
N LEU A 16 -5.36 -3.94 -9.13
CA LEU A 16 -5.97 -2.87 -8.32
C LEU A 16 -7.44 -2.69 -8.68
N GLU A 17 -7.77 -2.55 -9.95
CA GLU A 17 -9.16 -2.39 -10.39
C GLU A 17 -9.99 -3.63 -10.04
N SER A 18 -9.42 -4.83 -10.18
CA SER A 18 -10.09 -6.07 -9.85
C SER A 18 -10.41 -6.19 -8.35
N VAL A 19 -9.43 -5.95 -7.45
CA VAL A 19 -9.70 -6.06 -6.00
C VAL A 19 -10.67 -4.97 -5.51
N LEU A 20 -10.62 -3.77 -6.09
CA LEU A 20 -11.58 -2.71 -5.78
C LEU A 20 -13.00 -3.08 -6.25
N ALA A 21 -13.13 -3.69 -7.42
CA ALA A 21 -14.42 -4.19 -7.92
C ALA A 21 -14.97 -5.33 -7.07
N GLN A 22 -14.13 -6.32 -6.71
CA GLN A 22 -14.50 -7.43 -5.82
C GLN A 22 -14.94 -6.93 -4.44
N ALA A 23 -14.25 -5.91 -3.89
CA ALA A 23 -14.62 -5.24 -2.63
C ALA A 23 -15.92 -4.43 -2.75
N GLY A 24 -16.47 -4.28 -3.96
CA GLY A 24 -17.63 -3.43 -4.23
C GLY A 24 -17.38 -1.96 -3.87
N PHE A 25 -16.19 -1.45 -4.21
CA PHE A 25 -15.78 -0.08 -3.88
C PHE A 25 -16.71 0.96 -4.52
N ASP A 26 -17.23 1.88 -3.70
CA ASP A 26 -18.02 3.02 -4.14
C ASP A 26 -17.31 4.33 -3.73
N SER A 27 -16.74 5.02 -4.72
CA SER A 27 -16.04 6.29 -4.50
C SER A 27 -16.93 7.43 -3.97
N GLU A 28 -18.28 7.31 -4.05
CA GLU A 28 -19.19 8.30 -3.47
C GLU A 28 -19.44 8.06 -1.98
N ALA A 29 -19.37 6.81 -1.52
CA ALA A 29 -19.76 6.41 -0.18
C ALA A 29 -18.61 5.95 0.72
N ASP A 30 -17.56 5.35 0.15
CA ASP A 30 -16.52 4.66 0.90
C ASP A 30 -15.29 5.53 1.18
N LYS A 31 -14.41 5.04 2.06
CA LYS A 31 -13.05 5.54 2.29
C LYS A 31 -12.06 4.59 1.65
N LEU A 32 -11.05 5.11 0.97
CA LEU A 32 -9.93 4.34 0.42
C LEU A 32 -8.63 4.78 1.09
N ILE A 33 -7.86 3.82 1.59
CA ILE A 33 -6.54 4.03 2.16
C ILE A 33 -5.54 3.21 1.34
N CYS A 34 -4.55 3.88 0.76
CA CYS A 34 -3.41 3.24 0.15
C CYS A 34 -2.20 3.39 1.07
N LEU A 35 -1.57 2.29 1.42
CA LEU A 35 -0.44 2.29 2.36
C LEU A 35 0.92 2.58 1.70
N GLY A 36 0.93 3.02 0.43
CA GLY A 36 2.13 3.39 -0.30
C GLY A 36 2.58 2.37 -1.34
N ASP A 37 3.75 2.65 -1.90
CA ASP A 37 4.38 1.90 -2.99
C ASP A 37 3.45 1.75 -4.21
N LEU A 38 3.05 2.92 -4.74
CA LEU A 38 2.24 3.01 -5.96
C LEU A 38 3.05 2.65 -7.21
N MET A 39 4.34 3.07 -7.20
CA MET A 39 5.22 3.10 -8.36
C MET A 39 6.21 1.95 -8.37
N ASP A 40 6.98 1.85 -9.46
CA ASP A 40 8.11 0.98 -9.70
C ASP A 40 7.74 -0.50 -9.94
N ARG A 41 8.68 -1.22 -10.55
CA ARG A 41 8.63 -2.66 -10.81
C ARG A 41 7.61 -3.06 -11.88
N GLY A 42 6.33 -2.82 -11.64
CA GLY A 42 5.26 -3.16 -12.58
C GLY A 42 5.13 -2.16 -13.73
N PRO A 43 4.38 -2.54 -14.78
CA PRO A 43 4.41 -1.80 -16.04
C PRO A 43 3.53 -0.55 -16.07
N TYR A 44 2.53 -0.43 -15.18
CA TYR A 44 1.49 0.59 -15.31
C TYR A 44 1.56 1.67 -14.22
N SER A 45 2.78 2.12 -13.86
CA SER A 45 2.97 3.17 -12.84
C SER A 45 2.18 4.44 -13.13
N PHE A 46 2.17 4.92 -14.39
CA PHE A 46 1.35 6.07 -14.78
C PHE A 46 -0.14 5.80 -14.60
N GLY A 47 -0.61 4.62 -14.97
CA GLY A 47 -2.02 4.25 -14.83
C GLY A 47 -2.48 4.26 -13.37
N VAL A 48 -1.66 3.71 -12.45
CA VAL A 48 -1.91 3.75 -11.00
C VAL A 48 -1.92 5.19 -10.49
N PHE A 49 -0.93 6.01 -10.88
CA PHE A 49 -0.89 7.44 -10.56
C PHE A 49 -2.16 8.16 -11.01
N ASP A 50 -2.55 8.02 -12.27
CA ASP A 50 -3.72 8.71 -12.83
C ASP A 50 -5.02 8.26 -12.15
N ARG A 51 -5.10 6.97 -11.81
CA ARG A 51 -6.22 6.40 -11.05
C ARG A 51 -6.34 7.05 -9.68
N PHE A 52 -5.26 7.08 -8.89
CA PHE A 52 -5.28 7.70 -7.55
C PHE A 52 -5.47 9.22 -7.61
N ARG A 53 -4.91 9.89 -8.61
CA ARG A 53 -5.13 11.31 -8.85
C ARG A 53 -6.62 11.60 -9.09
N SER A 54 -7.28 10.79 -9.90
CA SER A 54 -8.72 10.90 -10.17
C SER A 54 -9.55 10.62 -8.93
N LEU A 55 -9.21 9.57 -8.17
CA LEU A 55 -9.88 9.23 -6.92
C LEU A 55 -9.70 10.33 -5.85
N LYS A 56 -8.49 10.85 -5.67
CA LYS A 56 -8.23 11.94 -4.73
C LYS A 56 -9.04 13.19 -5.07
N ARG A 57 -9.13 13.54 -6.36
CA ARG A 57 -9.94 14.68 -6.82
C ARG A 57 -11.44 14.48 -6.51
N LYS A 58 -11.95 13.25 -6.68
CA LYS A 58 -13.36 12.92 -6.48
C LYS A 58 -13.72 12.76 -5.01
N MET A 59 -12.88 12.08 -4.25
CA MET A 59 -13.15 11.65 -2.88
C MET A 59 -12.65 12.64 -1.81
N GLY A 60 -11.70 13.51 -2.18
CA GLY A 60 -11.10 14.44 -1.23
C GLY A 60 -10.37 13.72 -0.09
N GLU A 61 -10.71 14.06 1.14
CA GLU A 61 -10.09 13.48 2.34
C GLU A 61 -10.47 12.01 2.60
N ARG A 62 -11.46 11.49 1.89
CA ARG A 62 -11.79 10.05 1.96
C ARG A 62 -10.84 9.15 1.17
N CYS A 63 -10.00 9.71 0.31
CA CYS A 63 -8.88 9.02 -0.33
C CYS A 63 -7.58 9.40 0.38
N ILE A 64 -7.06 8.50 1.18
CA ILE A 64 -5.85 8.69 1.99
C ILE A 64 -4.72 7.93 1.31
N MET A 65 -3.62 8.62 1.09
CA MET A 65 -2.41 8.05 0.50
C MET A 65 -1.28 8.16 1.50
N ILE A 66 -0.74 7.04 1.91
CA ILE A 66 0.40 6.94 2.81
C ILE A 66 1.66 6.78 1.97
N LEU A 67 2.74 7.40 2.40
CA LEU A 67 4.01 7.39 1.70
C LEU A 67 4.70 6.02 1.86
N GLY A 68 5.02 5.37 0.74
CA GLY A 68 5.87 4.20 0.70
C GLY A 68 7.34 4.55 0.44
N ASN A 69 8.23 3.61 0.66
CA ASN A 69 9.66 3.84 0.44
C ASN A 69 10.03 3.99 -1.03
N HIS A 70 9.28 3.38 -1.95
CA HIS A 70 9.48 3.56 -3.39
C HIS A 70 9.01 4.94 -3.84
N ASP A 71 7.88 5.42 -3.32
CA ASP A 71 7.37 6.76 -3.60
C ASP A 71 8.36 7.82 -3.07
N ASP A 72 8.92 7.62 -1.86
CA ASP A 72 9.95 8.49 -1.27
C ASP A 72 11.25 8.49 -2.10
N MET A 73 11.74 7.31 -2.49
CA MET A 73 12.92 7.21 -3.37
C MET A 73 12.69 7.93 -4.70
N MET A 74 11.55 7.73 -5.33
CA MET A 74 11.19 8.39 -6.58
C MET A 74 11.21 9.90 -6.43
N MET A 75 10.55 10.45 -5.42
CA MET A 75 10.50 11.91 -5.19
C MET A 75 11.89 12.51 -4.94
N ASN A 76 12.70 11.86 -4.09
CA ASN A 76 14.02 12.37 -3.72
C ASN A 76 15.07 12.16 -4.82
N SER A 77 14.85 11.26 -5.78
CA SER A 77 15.75 10.98 -6.89
C SER A 77 16.02 12.19 -7.79
N PHE A 78 15.09 13.12 -7.88
CA PHE A 78 15.23 14.35 -8.66
C PHE A 78 16.17 15.38 -8.04
N TYR A 79 16.52 15.20 -6.78
CA TYR A 79 17.36 16.15 -6.01
C TYR A 79 18.67 15.55 -5.53
N ASP A 80 18.78 14.21 -5.46
CA ASP A 80 19.96 13.50 -4.95
C ASP A 80 20.38 12.35 -5.90
N PRO A 81 21.57 12.47 -6.55
CA PRO A 81 22.08 11.42 -7.45
C PRO A 81 22.31 10.07 -6.76
N VAL A 82 22.55 10.03 -5.45
CA VAL A 82 22.72 8.78 -4.69
C VAL A 82 21.37 8.09 -4.55
N VAL A 83 20.31 8.88 -4.24
CA VAL A 83 18.94 8.36 -4.19
C VAL A 83 18.50 7.91 -5.59
N TYR A 84 18.79 8.69 -6.65
CA TYR A 84 18.52 8.29 -8.02
C TYR A 84 19.14 6.92 -8.35
N ALA A 85 20.41 6.73 -8.04
CA ALA A 85 21.08 5.45 -8.29
C ALA A 85 20.48 4.30 -7.46
N ARG A 86 19.98 4.58 -6.25
CA ARG A 86 19.27 3.60 -5.43
C ARG A 86 17.92 3.26 -6.07
N TRP A 87 17.15 4.26 -6.47
CA TRP A 87 15.87 4.10 -7.11
C TRP A 87 15.96 3.28 -8.40
N MET A 88 16.96 3.56 -9.26
CA MET A 88 17.21 2.77 -10.47
C MET A 88 17.49 1.29 -10.17
N ARG A 89 18.27 1.00 -9.12
CA ARG A 89 18.50 -0.40 -8.68
C ARG A 89 17.22 -1.08 -8.13
N ASN A 90 16.24 -0.31 -7.72
CA ASN A 90 14.92 -0.77 -7.27
C ASN A 90 13.86 -0.73 -8.38
N GLN A 91 14.31 -0.75 -9.64
CA GLN A 91 13.47 -0.79 -10.84
C GLN A 91 12.63 0.49 -11.08
N GLY A 92 13.13 1.66 -10.66
CA GLY A 92 12.52 2.95 -10.95
C GLY A 92 12.43 3.28 -12.45
N GLN A 93 13.22 2.60 -13.30
CA GLN A 93 13.15 2.78 -14.75
C GLN A 93 11.75 2.47 -15.31
N THR A 94 11.06 1.45 -14.76
CA THR A 94 9.70 1.11 -15.21
C THR A 94 8.72 2.26 -15.00
N THR A 95 8.90 3.05 -13.94
CA THR A 95 8.11 4.26 -13.69
C THR A 95 8.40 5.33 -14.75
N LEU A 96 9.67 5.60 -15.04
CA LEU A 96 10.05 6.58 -16.06
C LEU A 96 9.48 6.20 -17.44
N ASP A 97 9.65 4.94 -17.83
CA ASP A 97 9.15 4.42 -19.11
C ASP A 97 7.62 4.56 -19.19
N SER A 98 6.90 4.19 -18.13
CA SER A 98 5.44 4.28 -18.08
C SER A 98 4.93 5.73 -18.20
N PHE A 99 5.62 6.69 -17.58
CA PHE A 99 5.27 8.11 -17.71
C PHE A 99 5.62 8.69 -19.06
N GLU A 100 6.76 8.27 -19.65
CA GLU A 100 7.19 8.70 -21.00
C GLU A 100 6.21 8.21 -22.08
N GLU A 101 5.77 6.96 -22.02
CA GLU A 101 4.76 6.39 -22.93
C GLU A 101 3.46 7.20 -22.95
N HIS A 102 3.09 7.78 -21.82
CA HIS A 102 1.90 8.62 -21.70
C HIS A 102 2.17 10.12 -21.90
N HIS A 103 3.38 10.48 -22.37
CA HIS A 103 3.80 11.88 -22.59
C HIS A 103 3.61 12.75 -21.34
N CYS A 104 3.77 12.17 -20.15
CA CYS A 104 3.62 12.84 -18.87
C CYS A 104 4.98 13.02 -18.20
N ASP A 105 5.33 14.26 -17.92
CA ASP A 105 6.56 14.61 -17.23
C ASP A 105 6.40 14.32 -15.73
N LEU A 106 7.09 13.30 -15.23
CA LEU A 106 7.00 12.85 -13.83
C LEU A 106 7.45 13.94 -12.84
N GLU A 107 8.51 14.69 -13.17
CA GLU A 107 9.00 15.76 -12.29
C GLU A 107 7.93 16.81 -12.02
N LYS A 108 7.11 17.14 -13.03
CA LYS A 108 5.98 18.06 -12.87
C LYS A 108 4.84 17.53 -12.00
N GLN A 109 4.80 16.21 -11.77
CA GLN A 109 3.78 15.58 -10.93
C GLN A 109 4.22 15.44 -9.46
N LEU A 110 5.46 15.70 -9.11
CA LEU A 110 5.99 15.54 -7.75
C LEU A 110 5.13 16.24 -6.69
N ARG A 111 4.57 17.41 -7.02
CA ARG A 111 3.69 18.14 -6.10
C ARG A 111 2.52 17.30 -5.60
N TRP A 112 1.99 16.40 -6.43
CA TRP A 112 0.89 15.51 -6.04
C TRP A 112 1.37 14.46 -5.01
N PHE A 113 2.57 13.91 -5.20
CA PHE A 113 3.13 12.93 -4.27
C PHE A 113 3.47 13.53 -2.90
N TYR A 114 3.81 14.83 -2.84
CA TYR A 114 4.01 15.53 -1.55
C TYR A 114 2.73 15.64 -0.70
N GLU A 115 1.56 15.30 -1.23
CA GLU A 115 0.32 15.20 -0.45
C GLU A 115 0.19 13.88 0.32
N MET A 116 1.08 12.91 0.08
CA MET A 116 1.11 11.65 0.82
C MET A 116 1.57 11.89 2.26
N CYS A 117 0.88 11.24 3.21
CA CYS A 117 1.20 11.36 4.63
C CYS A 117 2.07 10.18 5.12
N PRO A 118 2.88 10.37 6.18
CA PRO A 118 3.74 9.29 6.69
C PRO A 118 2.95 8.16 7.36
N TYR A 119 1.80 8.46 7.92
CA TYR A 119 0.83 7.51 8.49
C TYR A 119 -0.54 8.17 8.58
N TYR A 120 -1.55 7.37 8.80
CA TYR A 120 -2.90 7.82 9.13
C TYR A 120 -3.42 7.03 10.33
N GLU A 121 -4.13 7.69 11.24
CA GLU A 121 -4.76 7.05 12.38
C GLU A 121 -6.23 7.44 12.48
N ASN A 122 -7.07 6.46 12.82
CA ASN A 122 -8.48 6.66 13.15
C ASN A 122 -8.84 5.87 14.43
N GLU A 123 -10.12 5.75 14.75
CA GLU A 123 -10.58 5.00 15.93
C GLU A 123 -10.26 3.49 15.86
N ASP A 124 -10.22 2.92 14.67
CA ASP A 124 -10.04 1.49 14.43
C ASP A 124 -8.58 1.06 14.46
N ALA A 125 -7.70 1.79 13.76
CA ALA A 125 -6.33 1.35 13.52
C ALA A 125 -5.36 2.52 13.25
N ILE A 126 -4.07 2.19 13.27
CA ILE A 126 -2.98 2.96 12.71
C ILE A 126 -2.64 2.33 11.35
N PHE A 127 -2.57 3.16 10.32
CA PHE A 127 -2.22 2.77 8.97
C PHE A 127 -0.86 3.35 8.61
N VAL A 128 0.08 2.52 8.20
CA VAL A 128 1.45 2.89 7.92
C VAL A 128 2.02 2.00 6.82
N HIS A 129 3.05 2.43 6.11
CA HIS A 129 3.60 1.62 5.02
C HIS A 129 4.30 0.36 5.54
N ALA A 130 5.34 0.51 6.39
CA ALA A 130 6.21 -0.61 6.77
C ALA A 130 6.00 -1.12 8.20
N GLY A 131 5.74 -0.24 9.16
CA GLY A 131 5.52 -0.63 10.54
C GLY A 131 5.87 0.47 11.54
N LEU A 132 5.88 0.11 12.81
CA LEU A 132 6.23 1.00 13.93
C LEU A 132 7.38 0.39 14.73
N VAL A 133 8.40 1.20 15.04
CA VAL A 133 9.47 0.88 16.00
C VAL A 133 9.04 1.26 17.43
N HIS A 134 8.37 2.41 17.55
CA HIS A 134 7.76 2.90 18.79
C HIS A 134 6.24 2.82 18.68
N GLU A 135 5.57 2.61 19.81
CA GLU A 135 4.11 2.38 19.83
C GLU A 135 3.31 3.54 19.26
N LYS A 136 3.73 4.78 19.52
CA LYS A 136 3.07 5.97 19.00
C LYS A 136 3.67 6.37 17.65
N PRO A 137 2.85 6.55 16.62
CA PRO A 137 3.35 6.85 15.27
C PRO A 137 4.27 8.09 15.21
N GLU A 138 3.94 9.14 15.96
CA GLU A 138 4.70 10.40 16.00
C GLU A 138 6.09 10.29 16.66
N GLU A 139 6.38 9.20 17.37
CA GLU A 139 7.68 8.92 17.98
C GLU A 139 8.63 8.20 17.00
N ASN A 140 8.14 7.80 15.83
CA ASN A 140 8.91 7.10 14.80
C ASN A 140 9.49 8.09 13.79
N SER A 141 10.71 7.83 13.32
CA SER A 141 11.26 8.55 12.19
C SER A 141 10.52 8.17 10.88
N LEU A 142 10.59 9.02 9.85
CA LEU A 142 10.06 8.65 8.54
C LEU A 142 10.68 7.34 8.03
N HIS A 143 11.99 7.16 8.26
CA HIS A 143 12.67 5.92 7.88
C HIS A 143 12.05 4.69 8.55
N ASP A 144 11.71 4.76 9.85
CA ASP A 144 11.07 3.66 10.55
C ASP A 144 9.71 3.34 9.92
N LEU A 145 8.90 4.37 9.67
CA LEU A 145 7.55 4.22 9.11
C LEU A 145 7.52 3.59 7.71
N ILE A 146 8.58 3.79 6.90
CA ILE A 146 8.57 3.35 5.50
C ILE A 146 9.62 2.26 5.15
N TRP A 147 10.46 1.82 6.12
CA TRP A 147 11.51 0.83 5.88
C TRP A 147 11.58 -0.29 6.93
N ASP A 148 10.86 -0.20 8.05
CA ASP A 148 10.91 -1.23 9.09
C ASP A 148 10.45 -2.59 8.53
N ARG A 149 11.16 -3.66 8.89
CA ARG A 149 10.77 -5.04 8.55
C ARG A 149 10.55 -5.91 9.78
N GLU A 150 10.97 -5.42 10.95
CA GLU A 150 10.92 -6.20 12.18
C GLU A 150 9.49 -6.47 12.65
N MET A 151 8.56 -5.54 12.38
CA MET A 151 7.14 -5.77 12.66
C MET A 151 6.60 -6.96 11.84
N ALA A 152 6.92 -7.03 10.56
CA ALA A 152 6.56 -8.17 9.70
C ALA A 152 7.25 -9.47 10.15
N HIS A 153 8.53 -9.41 10.56
CA HIS A 153 9.30 -10.55 11.03
C HIS A 153 8.93 -11.03 12.43
N GLY A 154 8.12 -10.27 13.17
CA GLY A 154 7.55 -10.75 14.42
C GLY A 154 7.98 -10.00 15.66
N ARG A 155 8.43 -8.75 15.53
CA ARG A 155 8.54 -7.88 16.70
C ARG A 155 7.26 -7.94 17.49
N GLN A 156 7.35 -8.20 18.79
CA GLN A 156 6.19 -8.18 19.65
C GLN A 156 5.60 -6.78 19.71
N TYR A 157 4.29 -6.70 19.52
CA TYR A 157 3.54 -5.45 19.53
C TYR A 157 2.16 -5.69 20.13
N ASP A 158 1.83 -4.97 21.20
CA ASP A 158 0.60 -5.08 21.97
C ASP A 158 -0.22 -3.78 22.02
N GLY A 159 0.18 -2.80 21.24
CA GLY A 159 -0.53 -1.53 21.07
C GLY A 159 -1.80 -1.65 20.22
N LYS A 160 -2.36 -0.49 19.86
CA LYS A 160 -3.50 -0.37 18.95
C LYS A 160 -3.21 -1.07 17.63
N LEU A 161 -4.24 -1.66 17.01
CA LEU A 161 -4.10 -2.34 15.72
C LEU A 161 -3.30 -1.50 14.71
N VAL A 162 -2.25 -2.09 14.13
CA VAL A 162 -1.48 -1.52 13.00
C VAL A 162 -1.77 -2.30 11.73
N ILE A 163 -2.08 -1.60 10.65
CA ILE A 163 -2.26 -2.19 9.31
C ILE A 163 -1.15 -1.66 8.41
N PHE A 164 -0.36 -2.56 7.81
CA PHE A 164 0.85 -2.21 7.07
C PHE A 164 1.13 -3.18 5.90
N GLY A 165 2.17 -2.88 5.08
CA GLY A 165 2.62 -3.66 3.93
C GLY A 165 4.14 -3.81 3.87
N HIS A 166 4.78 -3.45 2.74
CA HIS A 166 6.23 -3.36 2.53
C HIS A 166 7.01 -4.68 2.54
N THR A 167 6.62 -5.63 3.34
CA THR A 167 7.32 -6.92 3.49
C THR A 167 6.35 -8.03 3.15
N GLU A 168 6.58 -8.66 2.00
CA GLU A 168 5.66 -9.60 1.43
C GLU A 168 5.42 -10.85 2.29
N THR A 169 4.18 -11.32 2.28
CA THR A 169 3.72 -12.56 2.89
C THR A 169 2.87 -13.35 1.89
N GLU A 170 2.74 -14.64 2.10
CA GLU A 170 1.93 -15.50 1.21
C GLU A 170 0.43 -15.13 1.26
N GLU A 171 -0.07 -14.83 2.46
CA GLU A 171 -1.45 -14.42 2.72
C GLU A 171 -1.49 -13.21 3.65
N VAL A 172 -2.54 -12.40 3.58
CA VAL A 172 -2.78 -11.35 4.56
C VAL A 172 -2.76 -11.97 5.95
N THR A 173 -1.89 -11.46 6.82
CA THR A 173 -1.59 -12.11 8.10
C THR A 173 -1.85 -11.16 9.26
N TYR A 174 -2.73 -11.57 10.16
CA TYR A 174 -2.88 -10.94 11.47
C TYR A 174 -1.93 -11.58 12.48
N ARG A 175 -1.29 -10.77 13.29
CA ARG A 175 -0.50 -11.18 14.46
C ARG A 175 -1.06 -10.52 15.70
N SER A 176 -1.49 -11.33 16.66
CA SER A 176 -1.99 -10.88 17.95
C SER A 176 -0.86 -10.47 18.91
N PRO A 177 -1.17 -9.78 20.02
CA PRO A 177 -0.19 -9.37 21.03
C PRO A 177 0.64 -10.53 21.61
N ASP A 178 0.09 -11.73 21.71
CA ASP A 178 0.79 -12.94 22.16
C ASP A 178 1.62 -13.61 21.03
N SER A 179 1.77 -12.92 19.89
CA SER A 179 2.50 -13.38 18.70
C SER A 179 1.86 -14.56 17.95
N THR A 180 0.62 -14.91 18.24
CA THR A 180 -0.13 -15.89 17.45
C THR A 180 -0.43 -15.33 16.08
N LYS A 181 -0.16 -16.11 15.03
CA LYS A 181 -0.44 -15.75 13.64
C LYS A 181 -1.75 -16.36 13.15
N LEU A 182 -2.55 -15.57 12.45
CA LEU A 182 -3.75 -16.01 11.76
C LEU A 182 -3.68 -15.49 10.31
N GLN A 183 -3.78 -16.38 9.34
CA GLN A 183 -3.98 -16.01 7.93
C GLN A 183 -5.44 -15.59 7.73
N LEU A 184 -5.64 -14.42 7.15
CA LEU A 184 -6.96 -13.90 6.82
C LEU A 184 -7.30 -14.31 5.39
N LEU A 185 -8.10 -15.35 5.25
CA LEU A 185 -8.40 -15.96 3.95
C LEU A 185 -9.49 -15.20 3.18
N PRO A 186 -9.38 -15.10 1.86
CA PRO A 186 -10.41 -14.48 1.03
C PRO A 186 -11.78 -15.16 1.20
N GLY A 187 -12.83 -14.33 1.20
CA GLY A 187 -14.22 -14.81 1.32
C GLY A 187 -14.68 -15.05 2.76
N GLU A 188 -13.77 -15.07 3.73
CA GLU A 188 -14.12 -15.21 5.14
C GLU A 188 -14.32 -13.83 5.79
N THR A 189 -15.06 -13.82 6.89
CA THR A 189 -15.31 -12.62 7.71
C THR A 189 -14.74 -12.84 9.09
N TYR A 190 -13.94 -11.87 9.55
CA TYR A 190 -13.34 -11.89 10.89
C TYR A 190 -13.79 -10.66 11.67
N GLU A 191 -13.79 -10.75 12.98
CA GLU A 191 -13.93 -9.56 13.83
C GLU A 191 -12.70 -8.66 13.64
N LEU A 192 -12.91 -7.34 13.64
CA LEU A 192 -11.82 -6.38 13.59
C LEU A 192 -11.03 -6.43 14.91
N PRO A 193 -9.73 -6.82 14.87
CA PRO A 193 -8.91 -6.81 16.08
C PRO A 193 -8.73 -5.38 16.60
N LYS A 194 -8.59 -5.22 17.90
CA LYS A 194 -8.29 -3.92 18.52
C LYS A 194 -6.80 -3.66 18.73
N GLN A 195 -6.01 -4.74 18.76
CA GLN A 195 -4.57 -4.71 19.06
C GLN A 195 -3.82 -5.64 18.12
N GLY A 196 -2.50 -5.54 18.10
CA GLY A 196 -1.64 -6.35 17.25
C GLY A 196 -1.44 -5.71 15.87
N CYS A 197 -1.14 -6.52 14.85
CA CYS A 197 -0.85 -5.99 13.53
C CYS A 197 -1.35 -6.88 12.40
N ILE A 198 -1.72 -6.26 11.27
CA ILE A 198 -2.10 -6.92 10.02
C ILE A 198 -1.09 -6.52 8.94
N ASN A 199 -0.38 -7.51 8.37
CA ASN A 199 0.42 -7.33 7.18
C ASN A 199 -0.42 -7.67 5.95
N MET A 200 -0.49 -6.72 5.01
CA MET A 200 -1.33 -6.81 3.82
C MET A 200 -0.58 -7.02 2.52
N ASP A 201 0.76 -6.85 2.52
CA ASP A 201 1.55 -7.04 1.30
C ASP A 201 1.59 -8.54 0.95
N THR A 202 1.00 -8.88 -0.17
CA THR A 202 0.95 -10.26 -0.70
C THR A 202 1.71 -10.39 -2.01
N GLY A 203 2.70 -9.53 -2.26
CA GLY A 203 3.70 -9.69 -3.30
C GLY A 203 3.20 -9.63 -4.73
N CYS A 204 2.20 -8.79 -5.04
CA CYS A 204 1.58 -8.74 -6.36
C CYS A 204 2.60 -8.65 -7.49
N VAL A 205 3.47 -7.67 -7.46
CA VAL A 205 4.46 -7.42 -8.52
C VAL A 205 5.51 -8.54 -8.67
N TYR A 206 5.61 -9.43 -7.70
CA TYR A 206 6.45 -10.63 -7.75
C TYR A 206 5.72 -11.86 -8.28
N GLY A 207 4.56 -11.67 -8.92
CA GLY A 207 3.78 -12.75 -9.50
C GLY A 207 2.85 -13.47 -8.52
N GLN A 208 2.59 -12.85 -7.37
CA GLN A 208 1.67 -13.38 -6.37
C GLN A 208 0.30 -12.69 -6.47
N LYS A 209 -0.16 -12.01 -5.43
CA LYS A 209 -1.52 -11.45 -5.36
C LYS A 209 -1.49 -10.00 -4.90
N LEU A 210 -2.45 -9.18 -5.39
CA LEU A 210 -2.81 -7.93 -4.73
C LEU A 210 -3.96 -8.19 -3.77
N SER A 211 -3.85 -7.64 -2.56
CA SER A 211 -4.87 -7.77 -1.52
C SER A 211 -5.55 -6.44 -1.23
N ALA A 212 -6.87 -6.49 -1.03
CA ALA A 212 -7.65 -5.42 -0.43
C ALA A 212 -8.28 -5.90 0.88
N LEU A 213 -8.18 -5.10 1.93
CA LEU A 213 -8.85 -5.31 3.21
C LEU A 213 -10.04 -4.36 3.31
N VAL A 214 -11.23 -4.91 3.51
CA VAL A 214 -12.45 -4.14 3.77
C VAL A 214 -12.73 -4.16 5.26
N ILE A 215 -12.86 -2.98 5.87
CA ILE A 215 -13.27 -2.78 7.27
C ILE A 215 -14.68 -2.21 7.25
N GLU A 216 -15.63 -2.93 7.83
CA GLU A 216 -17.04 -2.52 7.88
C GLU A 216 -17.75 -3.10 9.10
N ASN A 217 -18.47 -2.24 9.85
CA ASN A 217 -19.30 -2.64 10.99
C ASN A 217 -18.57 -3.51 12.04
N GLY A 218 -17.31 -3.19 12.34
CA GLY A 218 -16.51 -3.94 13.32
C GLY A 218 -16.00 -5.29 12.81
N THR A 219 -16.06 -5.53 11.50
CA THR A 219 -15.54 -6.75 10.85
C THR A 219 -14.54 -6.42 9.76
N ILE A 220 -13.74 -7.40 9.37
CA ILE A 220 -12.80 -7.34 8.25
C ILE A 220 -13.02 -8.48 7.27
N ARG A 221 -12.78 -8.21 5.99
CA ARG A 221 -12.76 -9.19 4.90
C ARG A 221 -11.60 -8.91 3.97
N VAL A 222 -10.98 -9.96 3.46
CA VAL A 222 -9.92 -9.88 2.45
C VAL A 222 -10.47 -10.22 1.08
N TYR A 223 -10.08 -9.44 0.08
CA TYR A 223 -10.28 -9.71 -1.35
C TYR A 223 -8.90 -9.77 -2.00
N GLN A 224 -8.72 -10.68 -2.95
CA GLN A 224 -7.42 -10.89 -3.59
C GLN A 224 -7.59 -11.10 -5.09
N GLU A 225 -6.65 -10.54 -5.86
CA GLU A 225 -6.49 -10.81 -7.27
C GLU A 225 -5.09 -11.35 -7.52
N SER A 226 -5.00 -12.50 -8.17
CA SER A 226 -3.71 -13.07 -8.59
C SER A 226 -3.12 -12.22 -9.71
N HIS A 227 -1.82 -11.94 -9.62
CA HIS A 227 -1.12 -11.28 -10.71
C HIS A 227 -1.21 -12.16 -11.95
N GLY A 228 -1.99 -11.73 -12.92
CA GLY A 228 -2.06 -12.38 -14.22
C GLY A 228 -0.71 -12.27 -14.89
N LEU A 229 0.06 -13.35 -14.95
CA LEU A 229 1.12 -13.46 -15.94
C LEU A 229 0.41 -13.33 -17.29
N SER A 230 0.32 -12.11 -17.79
CA SER A 230 0.08 -11.87 -19.21
C SER A 230 1.16 -12.68 -19.91
N LEU A 231 0.77 -13.85 -20.43
CA LEU A 231 1.61 -14.63 -21.33
C LEU A 231 1.79 -13.77 -22.59
N ILE A 232 2.67 -12.78 -22.50
CA ILE A 232 3.27 -12.20 -23.69
C ILE A 232 4.08 -13.36 -24.27
N HIS A 233 3.44 -14.03 -25.21
CA HIS A 233 4.11 -15.02 -26.05
C HIS A 233 5.30 -14.33 -26.71
N ILE A 234 6.49 -14.82 -26.36
CA ILE A 234 7.73 -14.58 -27.09
C ILE A 234 7.55 -15.03 -28.55
#